data_a7f08c8c8ef22ecaca929835317f759b
#
_entry.id   a7f08c8c8ef22ecaca929835317f759b
#
_cell.length_a   1.000
_cell.length_b   1.000
_cell.length_c   1.000
_cell.angle_alpha   90.00
_cell.angle_beta   90.00
_cell.angle_gamma   90.00
#
_symmetry.space_group_name_H-M   'P 1'
#
loop_
_entity.id
_entity.type
_entity.pdbx_description
1 polymer ?
#
loop_
_entity_poly.entity_id
_entity_poly.type
_entity_poly.pdbx_seq_one_letter_code
_entity_poly.pdbx_strand_id
1 'polypeptide(L)'
;MDFSEKSHQTEIRDSLNKILSEHCSQELLKEYDANFKHDESLLSLLSANGFLGLGLNEKYGGSGEDLYDLGILFERLGYHAAPLSLSGCLVDVAQTIQKFGNEESCKEILGSIIAGEIYTSAILEPSNQDPENPITTATIENNQVVISG
;
A
#
# COMPACT_ATOMS: atom_id res chain seq x y z
N MET A 1 18.11 5.50 22.76
CA MET A 1 17.55 5.23 21.44
C MET A 1 17.29 6.59 20.83
N ASP A 2 17.86 6.89 19.68
CA ASP A 2 17.66 8.16 19.00
C ASP A 2 16.45 8.02 18.08
N PHE A 3 15.43 8.86 18.26
CA PHE A 3 14.20 8.89 17.44
C PHE A 3 14.17 10.09 16.50
N SER A 4 15.31 10.80 16.33
CA SER A 4 15.38 11.90 15.39
C SER A 4 15.27 11.37 13.96
N GLU A 5 14.50 12.07 13.12
CA GLU A 5 14.41 11.75 11.71
C GLU A 5 15.73 12.06 11.00
N LYS A 6 16.09 11.22 10.04
CA LYS A 6 17.17 11.47 9.09
C LYS A 6 16.74 12.56 8.11
N SER A 7 17.70 13.21 7.44
CA SER A 7 17.41 14.29 6.49
C SER A 7 16.41 13.88 5.40
N HIS A 8 16.59 12.71 4.78
CA HIS A 8 15.66 12.20 3.76
C HIS A 8 14.24 11.94 4.30
N GLN A 9 14.13 11.54 5.56
CA GLN A 9 12.84 11.30 6.22
C GLN A 9 12.06 12.60 6.44
N THR A 10 12.78 13.67 6.83
CA THR A 10 12.20 15.00 6.90
C THR A 10 11.73 15.48 5.51
N GLU A 11 12.52 15.23 4.46
CA GLU A 11 12.14 15.58 3.08
C GLU A 11 10.90 14.82 2.61
N ILE A 12 10.79 13.52 2.93
CA ILE A 12 9.57 12.71 2.67
C ILE A 12 8.37 13.34 3.37
N ARG A 13 8.49 13.63 4.66
CA ARG A 13 7.44 14.25 5.47
C ARG A 13 6.98 15.58 4.90
N ASP A 14 7.90 16.48 4.57
CA ASP A 14 7.60 17.81 4.06
C ASP A 14 6.91 17.75 2.70
N SER A 15 7.39 16.86 1.82
CA SER A 15 6.80 16.64 0.51
C SER A 15 5.37 16.07 0.60
N LEU A 16 5.15 15.09 1.49
CA LEU A 16 3.82 14.56 1.77
C LEU A 16 2.89 15.61 2.36
N ASN A 17 3.36 16.41 3.33
CA ASN A 17 2.56 17.50 3.90
C ASN A 17 2.10 18.48 2.84
N LYS A 18 2.98 18.87 1.92
CA LYS A 18 2.65 19.79 0.84
C LYS A 18 1.54 19.22 -0.05
N ILE A 19 1.73 17.99 -0.54
CA ILE A 19 0.75 17.32 -1.42
C ILE A 19 -0.59 17.16 -0.69
N LEU A 20 -0.59 16.60 0.52
CA LEU A 20 -1.80 16.28 1.24
C LEU A 20 -2.57 17.52 1.71
N SER A 21 -1.88 18.62 2.06
CA SER A 21 -2.55 19.88 2.42
C SER A 21 -3.32 20.50 1.25
N GLU A 22 -2.87 20.27 0.01
CA GLU A 22 -3.54 20.76 -1.20
C GLU A 22 -4.73 19.85 -1.62
N HIS A 23 -4.64 18.53 -1.35
CA HIS A 23 -5.62 17.55 -1.80
C HIS A 23 -6.61 17.09 -0.72
N CYS A 24 -6.40 17.40 0.55
CA CYS A 24 -7.25 16.97 1.66
C CYS A 24 -7.95 18.16 2.35
N SER A 25 -8.59 19.05 1.57
CA SER A 25 -9.40 20.12 2.14
C SER A 25 -10.66 19.56 2.80
N GLN A 26 -11.21 20.27 3.81
CA GLN A 26 -12.41 19.82 4.51
C GLN A 26 -13.60 19.62 3.58
N GLU A 27 -13.72 20.43 2.53
CA GLU A 27 -14.79 20.34 1.54
C GLU A 27 -14.65 19.05 0.72
N LEU A 28 -13.46 18.75 0.22
CA LEU A 28 -13.17 17.52 -0.54
C LEU A 28 -13.38 16.27 0.33
N LEU A 29 -12.89 16.27 1.57
CA LEU A 29 -13.06 15.14 2.47
C LEU A 29 -14.54 14.82 2.75
N LYS A 30 -15.38 15.85 2.93
CA LYS A 30 -16.83 15.66 3.08
C LYS A 30 -17.48 15.09 1.81
N GLU A 31 -17.02 15.50 0.64
CA GLU A 31 -17.53 14.97 -0.64
C GLU A 31 -17.17 13.50 -0.81
N TYR A 32 -15.92 13.12 -0.53
CA TYR A 32 -15.47 11.73 -0.61
C TYR A 32 -16.18 10.84 0.41
N ASP A 33 -16.34 11.30 1.65
CA ASP A 33 -17.04 10.57 2.70
C ASP A 33 -18.52 10.32 2.32
N ALA A 34 -19.21 11.35 1.84
CA ALA A 34 -20.61 11.24 1.42
C ALA A 34 -20.83 10.27 0.24
N ASN A 35 -19.83 10.07 -0.61
CA ASN A 35 -19.91 9.24 -1.81
C ASN A 35 -19.16 7.91 -1.70
N PHE A 36 -18.51 7.62 -0.58
CA PHE A 36 -17.64 6.43 -0.39
C PHE A 36 -16.60 6.26 -1.50
N LYS A 37 -15.99 7.37 -1.92
CA LYS A 37 -15.02 7.39 -3.01
C LYS A 37 -13.58 7.44 -2.51
N HIS A 38 -12.69 6.83 -3.28
CA HIS A 38 -11.24 7.05 -3.17
C HIS A 38 -10.82 8.20 -4.09
N ASP A 39 -9.77 8.91 -3.70
CA ASP A 39 -9.17 9.94 -4.54
C ASP A 39 -8.13 9.33 -5.49
N GLU A 40 -8.58 8.97 -6.70
CA GLU A 40 -7.70 8.41 -7.74
C GLU A 40 -6.63 9.43 -8.20
N SER A 41 -6.92 10.73 -8.12
CA SER A 41 -5.96 11.77 -8.49
C SER A 41 -4.84 11.87 -7.47
N LEU A 42 -5.16 11.80 -6.18
CA LEU A 42 -4.18 11.74 -5.11
C LEU A 42 -3.35 10.47 -5.18
N LEU A 43 -3.96 9.30 -5.44
CA LEU A 43 -3.24 8.05 -5.63
C LEU A 43 -2.23 8.14 -6.77
N SER A 44 -2.64 8.66 -7.92
CA SER A 44 -1.77 8.88 -9.09
C SER A 44 -0.62 9.84 -8.77
N LEU A 45 -0.88 10.88 -7.98
CA LEU A 45 0.13 11.84 -7.57
C LEU A 45 1.15 11.22 -6.61
N LEU A 46 0.71 10.41 -5.64
CA LEU A 46 1.59 9.67 -4.74
C LEU A 46 2.47 8.66 -5.50
N SER A 47 1.90 7.95 -6.48
CA SER A 47 2.65 7.06 -7.37
C SER A 47 3.71 7.83 -8.16
N ALA A 48 3.34 8.90 -8.84
CA ALA A 48 4.24 9.71 -9.67
C ALA A 48 5.41 10.32 -8.89
N ASN A 49 5.24 10.56 -7.58
CA ASN A 49 6.28 11.05 -6.68
C ASN A 49 7.04 9.92 -5.93
N GLY A 50 6.78 8.65 -6.26
CA GLY A 50 7.50 7.50 -5.71
C GLY A 50 7.08 7.08 -4.29
N PHE A 51 6.05 7.69 -3.70
CA PHE A 51 5.63 7.37 -2.33
C PHE A 51 5.06 5.95 -2.16
N LEU A 52 4.52 5.35 -3.24
CA LEU A 52 4.06 3.97 -3.20
C LEU A 52 5.21 2.95 -3.22
N GLY A 53 6.44 3.39 -3.49
CA GLY A 53 7.67 2.59 -3.42
C GLY A 53 8.38 2.62 -2.06
N LEU A 54 7.88 3.39 -1.08
CA LEU A 54 8.47 3.45 0.26
C LEU A 54 8.38 2.08 0.96
N GLY A 55 9.48 1.66 1.58
CA GLY A 55 9.59 0.35 2.22
C GLY A 55 9.77 -0.83 1.26
N LEU A 56 9.93 -0.58 -0.04
CA LEU A 56 10.16 -1.60 -1.06
C LEU A 56 11.59 -1.54 -1.59
N ASN A 57 12.12 -2.73 -1.93
CA ASN A 57 13.49 -2.89 -2.42
C ASN A 57 13.70 -2.15 -3.75
N GLU A 58 14.83 -1.46 -3.87
CA GLU A 58 15.25 -0.71 -5.07
C GLU A 58 15.30 -1.60 -6.33
N LYS A 59 15.62 -2.90 -6.17
CA LYS A 59 15.63 -3.88 -7.26
C LYS A 59 14.29 -3.95 -8.01
N TYR A 60 13.19 -3.63 -7.33
CA TYR A 60 11.84 -3.68 -7.87
C TYR A 60 11.24 -2.29 -8.14
N GLY A 61 12.07 -1.25 -8.05
CA GLY A 61 11.67 0.13 -8.27
C GLY A 61 11.25 0.88 -7.01
N GLY A 62 11.42 0.28 -5.83
CA GLY A 62 11.19 0.94 -4.54
C GLY A 62 12.30 1.91 -4.17
N SER A 63 12.14 2.58 -3.05
CA SER A 63 13.10 3.57 -2.50
C SER A 63 13.95 3.05 -1.34
N GLY A 64 13.95 1.74 -1.11
CA GLY A 64 14.65 1.08 -0.02
C GLY A 64 13.69 0.42 0.98
N GLU A 65 14.21 -0.55 1.73
CA GLU A 65 13.42 -1.40 2.64
C GLU A 65 13.21 -0.78 4.04
N ASP A 66 13.37 0.55 4.20
CA ASP A 66 13.16 1.21 5.49
C ASP A 66 11.66 1.35 5.78
N LEU A 67 11.17 0.53 6.71
CA LEU A 67 9.77 0.57 7.15
C LEU A 67 9.42 1.86 7.90
N TYR A 68 10.40 2.60 8.40
CA TYR A 68 10.17 3.90 9.00
C TYR A 68 9.67 4.91 7.97
N ASP A 69 10.25 4.89 6.76
CA ASP A 69 9.85 5.75 5.64
C ASP A 69 8.40 5.45 5.22
N LEU A 70 8.03 4.18 5.14
CA LEU A 70 6.64 3.76 4.94
C LEU A 70 5.72 4.22 6.08
N GLY A 71 6.21 4.18 7.32
CA GLY A 71 5.51 4.69 8.51
C GLY A 71 5.20 6.19 8.42
N ILE A 72 6.12 6.99 7.89
CA ILE A 72 5.90 8.42 7.64
C ILE A 72 4.73 8.63 6.67
N LEU A 73 4.67 7.83 5.58
CA LEU A 73 3.55 7.90 4.64
C LEU A 73 2.21 7.70 5.36
N PHE A 74 2.07 6.60 6.12
CA PHE A 74 0.81 6.31 6.82
C PHE A 74 0.47 7.36 7.89
N GLU A 75 1.46 7.84 8.60
CA GLU A 75 1.26 8.88 9.62
C GLU A 75 0.75 10.17 8.96
N ARG A 76 1.29 10.56 7.80
CA ARG A 76 0.84 11.74 7.07
C ARG A 76 -0.52 11.57 6.42
N LEU A 77 -0.79 10.40 5.82
CA LEU A 77 -2.13 10.08 5.31
C LEU A 77 -3.20 10.17 6.42
N GLY A 78 -2.89 9.62 7.60
CA GLY A 78 -3.79 9.69 8.75
C GLY A 78 -3.97 11.11 9.29
N TYR A 79 -2.89 11.89 9.39
CA TYR A 79 -2.94 13.28 9.85
C TYR A 79 -3.86 14.16 9.00
N HIS A 80 -3.81 13.98 7.68
CA HIS A 80 -4.63 14.71 6.73
C HIS A 80 -5.99 14.05 6.44
N ALA A 81 -6.31 12.92 7.09
CA ALA A 81 -7.49 12.10 6.82
C ALA A 81 -7.66 11.76 5.33
N ALA A 82 -6.55 11.50 4.64
CA ALA A 82 -6.54 11.25 3.20
C ALA A 82 -7.50 10.11 2.81
N PRO A 83 -8.36 10.28 1.79
CA PRO A 83 -9.39 9.30 1.41
C PRO A 83 -8.77 8.15 0.58
N LEU A 84 -7.75 7.49 1.14
CA LEU A 84 -7.00 6.39 0.54
C LEU A 84 -6.80 5.26 1.55
N SER A 85 -7.14 4.04 1.14
CA SER A 85 -6.90 2.84 1.94
C SER A 85 -5.73 2.04 1.35
N LEU A 86 -4.51 2.35 1.79
CA LEU A 86 -3.28 1.78 1.25
C LEU A 86 -2.64 0.70 2.13
N SER A 87 -3.10 0.50 3.38
CA SER A 87 -2.49 -0.46 4.30
C SER A 87 -2.53 -1.89 3.78
N GLY A 88 -3.69 -2.35 3.29
CA GLY A 88 -3.83 -3.68 2.68
C GLY A 88 -2.89 -3.88 1.49
N CYS A 89 -2.70 -2.85 0.67
CA CYS A 89 -1.83 -2.92 -0.49
C CYS A 89 -0.34 -2.86 -0.11
N LEU A 90 0.09 -1.83 0.62
CA LEU A 90 1.51 -1.56 0.87
C LEU A 90 2.08 -2.39 2.03
N VAL A 91 1.26 -2.83 2.99
CA VAL A 91 1.71 -3.65 4.12
C VAL A 91 1.38 -5.11 3.87
N ASP A 92 0.10 -5.47 3.72
CA ASP A 92 -0.27 -6.88 3.67
C ASP A 92 0.21 -7.55 2.39
N VAL A 93 0.02 -6.92 1.23
CA VAL A 93 0.42 -7.50 -0.06
C VAL A 93 1.89 -7.22 -0.37
N ALA A 94 2.31 -5.96 -0.44
CA ALA A 94 3.64 -5.62 -0.94
C ALA A 94 4.75 -6.18 -0.07
N GLN A 95 4.67 -6.07 1.27
CA GLN A 95 5.70 -6.64 2.16
C GLN A 95 5.71 -8.17 2.12
N THR A 96 4.54 -8.80 1.99
CA THR A 96 4.45 -10.27 1.88
C THR A 96 5.06 -10.77 0.57
N ILE A 97 4.72 -10.15 -0.56
CA ILE A 97 5.28 -10.50 -1.87
C ILE A 97 6.79 -10.26 -1.90
N GLN A 98 7.26 -9.11 -1.38
CA GLN A 98 8.70 -8.82 -1.31
C GLN A 98 9.47 -9.88 -0.53
N LYS A 99 8.90 -10.38 0.56
CA LYS A 99 9.57 -11.32 1.47
C LYS A 99 9.47 -12.79 1.02
N PHE A 100 8.37 -13.18 0.43
CA PHE A 100 8.06 -14.59 0.15
C PHE A 100 7.81 -14.91 -1.33
N GLY A 101 7.60 -13.89 -2.17
CA GLY A 101 7.39 -14.07 -3.60
C GLY A 101 8.66 -14.50 -4.34
N ASN A 102 8.48 -15.14 -5.49
CA ASN A 102 9.57 -15.37 -6.42
C ASN A 102 9.93 -14.07 -7.17
N GLU A 103 11.04 -14.07 -7.90
CA GLU A 103 11.53 -12.86 -8.57
C GLU A 103 10.56 -12.31 -9.64
N GLU A 104 9.85 -13.19 -10.34
CA GLU A 104 8.86 -12.82 -11.37
C GLU A 104 7.66 -12.13 -10.71
N SER A 105 7.06 -12.76 -9.69
CA SER A 105 5.95 -12.17 -8.92
C SER A 105 6.33 -10.86 -8.25
N CYS A 106 7.56 -10.74 -7.70
CA CYS A 106 8.02 -9.49 -7.12
C CYS A 106 8.10 -8.38 -8.17
N LYS A 107 8.67 -8.64 -9.34
CA LYS A 107 8.77 -7.63 -10.41
C LYS A 107 7.40 -7.18 -10.92
N GLU A 108 6.51 -8.14 -11.14
CA GLU A 108 5.17 -7.86 -11.66
C GLU A 108 4.33 -7.11 -10.62
N ILE A 109 4.12 -7.69 -9.45
CA ILE A 109 3.17 -7.16 -8.46
C ILE A 109 3.70 -5.87 -7.81
N LEU A 110 4.97 -5.84 -7.38
CA LEU A 110 5.53 -4.63 -6.77
C LEU A 110 5.64 -3.50 -7.79
N GLY A 111 6.00 -3.81 -9.05
CA GLY A 111 6.00 -2.83 -10.12
C GLY A 111 4.63 -2.22 -10.39
N SER A 112 3.58 -3.03 -10.41
CA SER A 112 2.19 -2.58 -10.55
C SER A 112 1.74 -1.71 -9.36
N ILE A 113 2.07 -2.11 -8.12
CA ILE A 113 1.77 -1.33 -6.92
C ILE A 113 2.43 0.05 -6.98
N ILE A 114 3.72 0.11 -7.32
CA ILE A 114 4.47 1.36 -7.45
C ILE A 114 3.85 2.25 -8.54
N ALA A 115 3.35 1.65 -9.62
CA ALA A 115 2.64 2.35 -10.69
C ALA A 115 1.22 2.83 -10.31
N GLY A 116 0.72 2.49 -9.12
CA GLY A 116 -0.56 2.96 -8.59
C GLY A 116 -1.70 1.94 -8.68
N GLU A 117 -1.43 0.69 -9.02
CA GLU A 117 -2.44 -0.36 -8.94
C GLU A 117 -2.65 -0.80 -7.49
N ILE A 118 -3.91 -1.02 -7.12
CA ILE A 118 -4.28 -1.42 -5.76
C ILE A 118 -4.52 -2.93 -5.71
N TYR A 119 -3.77 -3.56 -4.83
CA TYR A 119 -3.94 -4.97 -4.46
C TYR A 119 -4.50 -5.08 -3.05
N THR A 120 -5.16 -6.18 -2.76
CA THR A 120 -5.66 -6.47 -1.42
C THR A 120 -5.44 -7.92 -1.07
N SER A 121 -5.43 -8.24 0.22
CA SER A 121 -5.32 -9.59 0.76
C SER A 121 -6.69 -10.09 1.24
N ALA A 122 -6.95 -11.38 1.10
CA ALA A 122 -8.12 -12.06 1.63
C ALA A 122 -7.66 -13.09 2.67
N ILE A 123 -7.34 -12.61 3.88
CA ILE A 123 -6.79 -13.44 4.95
C ILE A 123 -7.91 -14.08 5.79
N LEU A 124 -9.05 -13.38 5.94
CA LEU A 124 -10.17 -13.84 6.74
C LEU A 124 -11.29 -14.35 5.84
N GLU A 125 -11.90 -15.46 6.25
CA GLU A 125 -13.03 -16.09 5.58
C GLU A 125 -14.32 -15.76 6.33
N PRO A 126 -15.50 -15.63 5.67
CA PRO A 126 -16.74 -15.21 6.32
C PRO A 126 -17.17 -16.13 7.48
N SER A 127 -16.86 -17.43 7.40
CA SER A 127 -17.23 -18.44 8.39
C SER A 127 -16.05 -18.98 9.20
N ASN A 128 -14.84 -18.51 8.94
CA ASN A 128 -13.63 -18.97 9.60
C ASN A 128 -12.65 -17.81 9.84
N GLN A 129 -12.34 -17.53 11.10
CA GLN A 129 -11.41 -16.47 11.48
C GLN A 129 -10.01 -17.01 11.85
N ASP A 130 -9.75 -18.30 11.57
CA ASP A 130 -8.45 -18.91 11.80
C ASP A 130 -7.64 -18.96 10.49
N PRO A 131 -6.71 -18.01 10.26
CA PRO A 131 -5.93 -17.97 9.01
C PRO A 131 -4.91 -19.11 8.90
N GLU A 132 -4.61 -19.82 10.00
CA GLU A 132 -3.69 -20.97 9.98
C GLU A 132 -4.38 -22.24 9.45
N ASN A 133 -5.71 -22.30 9.54
CA ASN A 133 -6.51 -23.43 9.07
C ASN A 133 -7.63 -22.97 8.13
N PRO A 134 -7.31 -22.45 6.93
CA PRO A 134 -8.31 -21.94 6.00
C PRO A 134 -9.23 -23.06 5.49
N ILE A 135 -10.51 -22.75 5.29
CA ILE A 135 -11.47 -23.64 4.63
C ILE A 135 -11.48 -23.46 3.10
N THR A 136 -10.97 -22.34 2.61
CA THR A 136 -10.73 -22.11 1.18
C THR A 136 -9.74 -23.15 0.65
N THR A 137 -10.09 -23.81 -0.43
CA THR A 137 -9.26 -24.82 -1.10
C THR A 137 -8.75 -24.32 -2.44
N ALA A 138 -7.58 -24.79 -2.85
CA ALA A 138 -7.02 -24.54 -4.17
C ALA A 138 -6.67 -25.87 -4.85
N THR A 139 -7.17 -26.08 -6.07
CA THR A 139 -6.87 -27.26 -6.91
C THR A 139 -6.21 -26.82 -8.21
N ILE A 140 -5.35 -27.68 -8.76
CA ILE A 140 -4.73 -27.43 -10.07
C ILE A 140 -5.50 -28.25 -11.11
N GLU A 141 -6.18 -27.56 -12.03
CA GLU A 141 -6.94 -28.15 -13.13
C GLU A 141 -6.50 -27.52 -14.45
N ASN A 142 -6.08 -28.35 -15.43
CA ASN A 142 -5.66 -27.88 -16.75
C ASN A 142 -4.62 -26.74 -16.72
N ASN A 143 -3.63 -26.83 -15.82
CA ASN A 143 -2.59 -25.82 -15.60
C ASN A 143 -3.11 -24.45 -15.10
N GLN A 144 -4.32 -24.43 -14.53
CA GLN A 144 -4.91 -23.27 -13.86
C GLN A 144 -5.16 -23.60 -12.38
N VAL A 145 -5.06 -22.59 -11.52
CA VAL A 145 -5.42 -22.71 -10.11
C VAL A 145 -6.90 -22.35 -9.96
N VAL A 146 -7.70 -23.31 -9.50
CA VAL A 146 -9.11 -23.10 -9.17
C VAL A 146 -9.22 -22.94 -7.66
N ILE A 147 -9.74 -21.80 -7.22
CA ILE A 147 -9.94 -21.46 -5.81
C ILE A 147 -11.42 -21.58 -5.48
N SER A 148 -11.74 -22.25 -4.38
CA SER A 148 -13.11 -22.42 -3.88
C SER A 148 -13.13 -22.19 -2.37
N GLY A 149 -13.95 -21.19 -1.91
CA GLY A 149 -14.12 -20.82 -0.52
C GLY A 149 -15.29 -19.88 -0.31
#